data_c2099770f42d70d470c4d09c19d939e5
#
_entry.id   c2099770f42d70d470c4d09c19d939e5
#
_cell.length_a   1.000
_cell.length_b   1.000
_cell.length_c   1.000
_cell.angle_alpha   90.00
_cell.angle_beta   90.00
_cell.angle_gamma   90.00
#
_symmetry.space_group_name_H-M   'P 1'
#
loop_
_entity.id
_entity.type
_entity.pdbx_description
1 polymer ?
#
loop_
_entity_poly.entity_id
_entity_poly.type
_entity_poly.pdbx_seq_one_letter_code
_entity_poly.pdbx_strand_id
1 'polypeptide(L)'
;MKSFLDKLKATKLYVFITSKSFRTFSFILVIGLTIFLLINNYGNKEINAATEADTFTVEIINVNENAGLATIAYKEGENYIDTGKTKLEVKSGTKIKFYYKDGLNEGYNILFWANYESNVFAPVKDPGDNESYYVSTSFVKTIKSDLTLVVVSIKETEKIVYFYNSSVKEHRSMIGVDVVDFGKDATFKFNTPKNRGFDFIGWSEDLTTITSNMEIYPLYKSSVWTVFRDYYPMFFRGLAVTLLLSVISVFCALFLGIILCLMRLSKSYILKFVAAAYVEVIRGVPLLLQLLVIYIILGPSKIHIGSFFTTEVISCLLALFINSGAYSSEIFRSGIQAVDKGQMEAGRALGLSNWQVMIKVVIPQGIKNSLPSIGNELVSIIKETSLAVSVDASIGELMSVRKQITAATYINLPPYIVIAIIYFCVTFSLSKLIGHLEKRLQTHEH
;
A
#
# COMPACT_ATOMS: atom_id res chain seq x y z
N MET A 1 46.29 17.42 -0.79
CA MET A 1 45.24 16.40 -0.73
C MET A 1 45.65 15.14 0.04
N LYS A 2 46.83 14.52 -0.24
CA LYS A 2 47.37 13.38 0.53
C LYS A 2 47.53 13.68 2.05
N SER A 3 48.13 14.81 2.41
CA SER A 3 48.35 15.24 3.81
C SER A 3 47.02 15.49 4.58
N PHE A 4 45.95 15.87 3.90
CA PHE A 4 44.62 16.05 4.49
C PHE A 4 43.92 14.69 4.72
N LEU A 5 44.03 13.77 3.79
CA LEU A 5 43.54 12.40 3.91
C LEU A 5 44.26 11.60 5.01
N ASP A 6 45.57 11.80 5.15
CA ASP A 6 46.36 11.13 6.20
C ASP A 6 46.02 11.69 7.61
N LYS A 7 45.72 12.99 7.71
CA LYS A 7 45.17 13.59 8.95
C LYS A 7 43.76 13.12 9.27
N LEU A 8 42.92 12.90 8.26
CA LEU A 8 41.56 12.33 8.46
C LEU A 8 41.62 10.86 8.92
N LYS A 9 42.59 10.07 8.38
CA LYS A 9 42.78 8.67 8.81
C LYS A 9 43.24 8.54 10.26
N ALA A 10 43.92 9.56 10.79
CA ALA A 10 44.37 9.61 12.19
C ALA A 10 43.32 10.07 13.18
N THR A 11 42.12 10.47 12.73
CA THR A 11 41.03 10.91 13.59
C THR A 11 40.12 9.76 14.00
N LYS A 12 39.73 9.73 15.28
CA LYS A 12 38.70 8.76 15.79
C LYS A 12 37.40 8.77 15.01
N LEU A 13 37.12 9.83 14.25
CA LEU A 13 35.97 9.93 13.32
C LEU A 13 36.13 8.95 12.13
N TYR A 14 37.32 8.75 11.60
CA TYR A 14 37.59 7.74 10.55
C TYR A 14 37.36 6.32 11.09
N VAL A 15 37.81 6.05 12.32
CA VAL A 15 37.60 4.76 13.00
C VAL A 15 36.12 4.52 13.28
N PHE A 16 35.35 5.58 13.62
CA PHE A 16 33.89 5.50 13.81
C PHE A 16 33.17 5.20 12.48
N ILE A 17 33.50 5.91 11.41
CA ILE A 17 32.93 5.70 10.05
C ILE A 17 33.29 4.30 9.51
N THR A 18 34.47 3.76 9.87
CA THR A 18 34.90 2.42 9.47
C THR A 18 34.48 1.32 10.45
N SER A 19 33.83 1.67 11.57
CA SER A 19 33.38 0.73 12.59
C SER A 19 32.32 -0.24 12.05
N LYS A 20 32.32 -1.45 12.60
CA LYS A 20 31.35 -2.49 12.23
C LYS A 20 29.89 -2.01 12.44
N SER A 21 29.64 -1.18 13.44
CA SER A 21 28.34 -0.59 13.75
C SER A 21 27.86 0.43 12.71
N PHE A 22 28.74 1.30 12.20
CA PHE A 22 28.43 2.24 11.13
C PHE A 22 28.19 1.52 9.80
N ARG A 23 28.98 0.47 9.51
CA ARG A 23 28.76 -0.39 8.33
C ARG A 23 27.43 -1.11 8.39
N THR A 24 27.02 -1.60 9.58
CA THR A 24 25.72 -2.25 9.77
C THR A 24 24.58 -1.26 9.58
N PHE A 25 24.71 -0.02 10.10
CA PHE A 25 23.72 1.05 9.89
C PHE A 25 23.61 1.46 8.42
N SER A 26 24.76 1.66 7.74
CA SER A 26 24.80 1.94 6.30
C SER A 26 24.23 0.79 5.47
N PHE A 27 24.45 -0.46 5.89
CA PHE A 27 23.91 -1.65 5.23
C PHE A 27 22.37 -1.71 5.34
N ILE A 28 21.81 -1.39 6.51
CA ILE A 28 20.36 -1.30 6.72
C ILE A 28 19.75 -0.18 5.87
N LEU A 29 20.43 0.97 5.77
CA LEU A 29 20.02 2.09 4.90
C LEU A 29 20.01 1.70 3.43
N VAL A 30 21.06 1.02 2.96
CA VAL A 30 21.18 0.54 1.58
C VAL A 30 20.14 -0.53 1.29
N ILE A 31 19.88 -1.46 2.21
CA ILE A 31 18.82 -2.46 2.05
C ILE A 31 17.45 -1.79 1.97
N GLY A 32 17.16 -0.81 2.84
CA GLY A 32 15.89 -0.06 2.78
C GLY A 32 15.71 0.67 1.45
N LEU A 33 16.75 1.32 0.95
CA LEU A 33 16.75 2.00 -0.34
C LEU A 33 16.63 1.01 -1.52
N THR A 34 17.29 -0.13 -1.43
CA THR A 34 17.26 -1.18 -2.47
C THR A 34 15.87 -1.83 -2.51
N ILE A 35 15.26 -2.12 -1.35
CA ILE A 35 13.89 -2.63 -1.26
C ILE A 35 12.90 -1.61 -1.83
N PHE A 36 13.06 -0.32 -1.51
CA PHE A 36 12.23 0.75 -2.07
C PHE A 36 12.33 0.85 -3.60
N LEU A 37 13.54 0.77 -4.14
CA LEU A 37 13.78 0.80 -5.59
C LEU A 37 13.24 -0.46 -6.29
N LEU A 38 13.35 -1.64 -5.67
CA LEU A 38 12.79 -2.88 -6.18
C LEU A 38 11.26 -2.84 -6.18
N ILE A 39 10.62 -2.33 -5.11
CA ILE A 39 9.16 -2.20 -5.03
C ILE A 39 8.64 -1.21 -6.08
N ASN A 40 9.36 -0.11 -6.34
CA ASN A 40 8.97 0.86 -7.39
C ASN A 40 9.15 0.30 -8.81
N ASN A 41 10.16 -0.53 -9.05
CA ASN A 41 10.36 -1.19 -10.36
C ASN A 41 9.33 -2.30 -10.65
N TYR A 42 8.84 -2.99 -9.61
CA TYR A 42 7.80 -4.02 -9.80
C TYR A 42 6.42 -3.42 -10.12
N GLY A 43 6.14 -2.19 -9.65
CA GLY A 43 4.87 -1.51 -9.94
C GLY A 43 4.70 -0.99 -11.37
N ASN A 44 5.78 -0.90 -12.16
CA ASN A 44 5.77 -0.33 -13.52
C ASN A 44 5.83 -1.39 -14.65
N LYS A 45 5.72 -2.69 -14.35
CA LYS A 45 5.89 -3.75 -15.36
C LYS A 45 4.61 -4.30 -15.97
N GLU A 46 3.44 -3.76 -15.64
CA GLU A 46 2.15 -4.26 -16.18
C GLU A 46 1.53 -3.39 -17.28
N ILE A 47 2.25 -2.45 -17.87
CA ILE A 47 1.74 -1.72 -19.03
C ILE A 47 2.80 -1.77 -20.12
N ASN A 48 2.82 -2.86 -20.89
CA ASN A 48 3.18 -2.92 -22.30
C ASN A 48 3.45 -4.37 -22.72
N ALA A 49 2.43 -5.08 -23.15
CA ALA A 49 2.49 -6.17 -24.13
C ALA A 49 1.06 -6.57 -24.54
N ALA A 50 0.33 -5.70 -25.17
CA ALA A 50 -0.71 -6.12 -26.08
C ALA A 50 -0.03 -6.37 -27.43
N THR A 51 0.62 -7.52 -27.58
CA THR A 51 0.79 -8.13 -28.89
C THR A 51 -0.60 -8.50 -29.36
N GLU A 52 -1.02 -7.99 -30.52
CA GLU A 52 -2.25 -8.42 -31.21
C GLU A 52 -2.25 -9.94 -31.26
N ALA A 53 -3.09 -10.57 -30.45
CA ALA A 53 -3.37 -11.99 -30.59
C ALA A 53 -4.17 -12.14 -31.88
N ASP A 54 -3.61 -12.84 -32.89
CA ASP A 54 -4.30 -13.11 -34.13
C ASP A 54 -5.54 -14.01 -33.96
N THR A 55 -5.71 -14.62 -32.78
CA THR A 55 -6.80 -15.52 -32.42
C THR A 55 -7.44 -15.20 -31.09
N PHE A 56 -8.76 -15.34 -31.02
CA PHE A 56 -9.58 -15.11 -29.85
C PHE A 56 -10.37 -16.34 -29.45
N THR A 57 -10.58 -16.55 -28.18
CA THR A 57 -11.43 -17.59 -27.61
C THR A 57 -12.88 -17.13 -27.60
N VAL A 58 -13.76 -17.93 -28.15
CA VAL A 58 -15.21 -17.74 -28.11
C VAL A 58 -15.83 -18.92 -27.39
N GLU A 59 -16.66 -18.64 -26.40
CA GLU A 59 -17.31 -19.64 -25.55
C GLU A 59 -18.79 -19.29 -25.34
N ILE A 60 -19.67 -20.31 -25.30
CA ILE A 60 -21.07 -20.19 -24.91
C ILE A 60 -21.36 -21.04 -23.69
N ILE A 61 -22.03 -20.45 -22.73
CA ILE A 61 -22.48 -21.11 -21.51
C ILE A 61 -24.00 -21.25 -21.56
N ASN A 62 -24.49 -22.49 -21.53
CA ASN A 62 -25.90 -22.81 -21.42
C ASN A 62 -26.27 -22.94 -19.95
N VAL A 63 -27.08 -22.03 -19.40
CA VAL A 63 -27.48 -22.06 -17.99
C VAL A 63 -28.45 -23.20 -17.73
N ASN A 64 -29.39 -23.41 -18.63
CA ASN A 64 -30.37 -24.50 -18.55
C ASN A 64 -30.19 -25.50 -19.69
N GLU A 65 -29.49 -26.58 -19.44
CA GLU A 65 -29.23 -27.63 -20.45
C GLU A 65 -30.48 -28.41 -20.85
N ASN A 66 -31.51 -28.42 -20.00
CA ASN A 66 -32.80 -29.06 -20.32
C ASN A 66 -33.54 -28.37 -21.46
N ALA A 67 -33.25 -27.10 -21.73
CA ALA A 67 -33.84 -26.35 -22.84
C ALA A 67 -33.25 -26.71 -24.22
N GLY A 68 -32.21 -27.54 -24.27
CA GLY A 68 -31.41 -27.83 -25.45
C GLY A 68 -30.05 -27.16 -25.38
N LEU A 69 -29.16 -27.51 -26.29
CA LEU A 69 -27.78 -27.01 -26.29
C LEU A 69 -27.57 -25.99 -27.41
N ALA A 70 -27.28 -24.76 -27.05
CA ALA A 70 -26.80 -23.77 -28.00
C ALA A 70 -25.32 -24.01 -28.32
N THR A 71 -24.97 -23.92 -29.60
CA THR A 71 -23.64 -24.23 -30.17
C THR A 71 -23.11 -23.05 -30.98
N ILE A 72 -21.86 -23.19 -31.46
CA ILE A 72 -21.14 -22.17 -32.20
C ILE A 72 -21.01 -22.62 -33.64
N ALA A 73 -21.36 -21.74 -34.61
CA ALA A 73 -21.01 -21.86 -36.01
C ALA A 73 -20.17 -20.65 -36.47
N TYR A 74 -19.21 -20.83 -37.30
CA TYR A 74 -18.44 -19.75 -37.92
C TYR A 74 -18.79 -19.56 -39.38
N LYS A 75 -18.67 -18.32 -39.89
CA LYS A 75 -18.97 -18.00 -41.27
C LYS A 75 -17.75 -18.29 -42.15
N GLU A 76 -17.95 -19.15 -43.18
CA GLU A 76 -16.98 -19.40 -44.23
C GLU A 76 -17.65 -19.17 -45.60
N GLY A 77 -17.17 -18.17 -46.32
CA GLY A 77 -17.85 -17.70 -47.54
C GLY A 77 -19.26 -17.14 -47.24
N GLU A 78 -20.29 -17.69 -47.87
CA GLU A 78 -21.69 -17.29 -47.62
C GLU A 78 -22.40 -18.14 -46.57
N ASN A 79 -21.83 -19.30 -46.20
CA ASN A 79 -22.44 -20.27 -45.30
C ASN A 79 -21.89 -20.18 -43.85
N TYR A 80 -22.72 -20.64 -42.89
CA TYR A 80 -22.28 -20.90 -41.54
C TYR A 80 -21.99 -22.39 -41.36
N ILE A 81 -20.77 -22.70 -40.93
CA ILE A 81 -20.32 -24.07 -40.64
C ILE A 81 -20.57 -24.34 -39.16
N ASP A 82 -21.46 -25.30 -38.88
CA ASP A 82 -21.73 -25.77 -37.54
C ASP A 82 -20.55 -26.54 -36.97
N THR A 83 -20.09 -26.19 -35.78
CA THR A 83 -19.00 -26.90 -35.11
C THR A 83 -19.47 -27.93 -34.10
N GLY A 84 -20.73 -27.87 -33.68
CA GLY A 84 -21.25 -28.66 -32.57
C GLY A 84 -20.57 -28.41 -31.23
N LYS A 85 -19.76 -27.34 -31.13
CA LYS A 85 -18.97 -27.03 -29.95
C LYS A 85 -19.53 -25.81 -29.22
N THR A 86 -19.28 -25.75 -27.91
CA THR A 86 -19.58 -24.61 -27.05
C THR A 86 -18.36 -23.70 -26.86
N LYS A 87 -17.18 -24.12 -27.30
CA LYS A 87 -15.94 -23.35 -27.22
C LYS A 87 -15.11 -23.50 -28.50
N LEU A 88 -14.59 -22.37 -29.01
CA LEU A 88 -13.85 -22.34 -30.29
C LEU A 88 -12.80 -21.20 -30.23
N GLU A 89 -11.64 -21.44 -30.83
CA GLU A 89 -10.65 -20.39 -31.11
C GLU A 89 -10.82 -19.92 -32.57
N VAL A 90 -10.88 -18.60 -32.75
CA VAL A 90 -11.15 -17.99 -34.07
C VAL A 90 -10.24 -16.78 -34.30
N LYS A 91 -9.98 -16.48 -35.57
CA LYS A 91 -9.22 -15.30 -35.97
C LYS A 91 -10.03 -14.03 -35.77
N SER A 92 -9.33 -12.91 -35.52
CA SER A 92 -9.93 -11.59 -35.48
C SER A 92 -10.78 -11.30 -36.72
N GLY A 93 -11.94 -10.72 -36.54
CA GLY A 93 -12.87 -10.41 -37.65
C GLY A 93 -13.79 -11.54 -38.09
N THR A 94 -13.65 -12.77 -37.55
CA THR A 94 -14.55 -13.89 -37.88
C THR A 94 -15.97 -13.59 -37.38
N LYS A 95 -16.97 -13.85 -38.27
CA LYS A 95 -18.38 -13.79 -37.88
C LYS A 95 -18.80 -15.11 -37.28
N ILE A 96 -19.30 -15.08 -36.08
CA ILE A 96 -19.78 -16.24 -35.32
C ILE A 96 -21.30 -16.14 -35.15
N LYS A 97 -21.97 -17.27 -35.32
CA LYS A 97 -23.38 -17.47 -35.02
C LYS A 97 -23.48 -18.41 -33.81
N PHE A 98 -24.14 -17.93 -32.76
CA PHE A 98 -24.54 -18.73 -31.61
C PHE A 98 -26.01 -19.11 -31.83
N TYR A 99 -26.38 -20.35 -31.66
CA TYR A 99 -27.73 -20.80 -31.95
C TYR A 99 -28.04 -22.18 -31.37
N TYR A 100 -29.32 -22.47 -31.17
CA TYR A 100 -29.77 -23.80 -30.86
C TYR A 100 -29.91 -24.61 -32.16
N LYS A 101 -29.06 -25.62 -32.39
CA LYS A 101 -29.00 -26.38 -33.60
C LYS A 101 -30.30 -27.12 -33.89
N ASP A 102 -30.83 -27.80 -32.89
CA ASP A 102 -32.05 -28.59 -32.98
C ASP A 102 -33.29 -27.81 -32.53
N GLY A 103 -33.14 -26.47 -32.30
CA GLY A 103 -34.15 -25.62 -31.70
C GLY A 103 -34.18 -25.73 -30.19
N LEU A 104 -35.09 -25.02 -29.57
CA LEU A 104 -35.41 -25.17 -28.15
C LEU A 104 -36.34 -26.37 -27.92
N ASN A 105 -36.11 -27.08 -26.83
CA ASN A 105 -37.00 -28.14 -26.40
C ASN A 105 -38.42 -27.61 -26.12
N GLU A 106 -39.42 -28.46 -26.24
CA GLU A 106 -40.83 -28.08 -26.06
C GLU A 106 -41.12 -27.40 -24.71
N GLY A 107 -41.76 -26.25 -24.78
CA GLY A 107 -42.14 -25.45 -23.61
C GLY A 107 -41.06 -24.53 -23.09
N TYR A 108 -39.86 -24.51 -23.67
CA TYR A 108 -38.80 -23.60 -23.28
C TYR A 108 -38.80 -22.32 -24.12
N ASN A 109 -38.45 -21.19 -23.48
CA ASN A 109 -38.27 -19.91 -24.12
C ASN A 109 -36.91 -19.32 -23.69
N ILE A 110 -36.29 -18.54 -24.58
CA ILE A 110 -35.10 -17.77 -24.23
C ILE A 110 -35.57 -16.58 -23.39
N LEU A 111 -34.93 -16.41 -22.23
CA LEU A 111 -35.15 -15.27 -21.37
C LEU A 111 -34.26 -14.08 -21.76
N PHE A 112 -32.98 -14.35 -21.98
CA PHE A 112 -32.01 -13.38 -22.52
C PHE A 112 -30.69 -14.05 -22.91
N TRP A 113 -29.91 -13.32 -23.72
CA TRP A 113 -28.47 -13.54 -23.95
C TRP A 113 -27.70 -12.49 -23.17
N ALA A 114 -26.54 -12.85 -22.62
CA ALA A 114 -25.68 -11.91 -21.93
C ALA A 114 -24.21 -12.11 -22.30
N ASN A 115 -23.46 -11.02 -22.47
CA ASN A 115 -22.01 -11.11 -22.46
C ASN A 115 -21.55 -11.34 -21.02
N TYR A 116 -20.60 -12.26 -20.81
CA TYR A 116 -20.00 -12.53 -19.51
C TYR A 116 -18.53 -12.11 -19.56
N GLU A 117 -18.22 -11.02 -18.91
CA GLU A 117 -16.87 -10.45 -18.88
C GLU A 117 -16.56 -9.95 -17.45
N SER A 118 -15.34 -10.20 -17.00
CA SER A 118 -14.88 -9.78 -15.65
C SER A 118 -15.81 -10.20 -14.51
N ASN A 119 -16.41 -11.40 -14.63
CA ASN A 119 -17.40 -11.96 -13.70
C ASN A 119 -18.72 -11.16 -13.60
N VAL A 120 -19.09 -10.46 -14.65
CA VAL A 120 -20.35 -9.70 -14.74
C VAL A 120 -21.13 -10.12 -15.98
N PHE A 121 -22.45 -10.27 -15.83
CA PHE A 121 -23.38 -10.46 -16.94
C PHE A 121 -23.85 -9.12 -17.44
N ALA A 122 -23.62 -8.84 -18.71
CA ALA A 122 -24.19 -7.71 -19.42
C ALA A 122 -25.25 -8.25 -20.39
N PRO A 123 -26.55 -8.21 -20.05
CA PRO A 123 -27.59 -8.67 -20.94
C PRO A 123 -27.58 -7.93 -22.26
N VAL A 124 -27.73 -8.67 -23.36
CA VAL A 124 -27.77 -8.11 -24.71
C VAL A 124 -29.15 -7.49 -24.93
N LYS A 125 -29.18 -6.22 -25.29
CA LYS A 125 -30.42 -5.51 -25.63
C LYS A 125 -30.84 -5.82 -27.05
N ASP A 126 -32.15 -5.78 -27.29
CA ASP A 126 -32.71 -5.92 -28.63
C ASP A 126 -32.31 -4.71 -29.48
N PRO A 127 -31.76 -4.90 -30.71
CA PRO A 127 -31.40 -3.79 -31.57
C PRO A 127 -32.59 -2.92 -32.02
N GLY A 128 -33.81 -3.49 -31.99
CA GLY A 128 -35.05 -2.77 -32.34
C GLY A 128 -35.72 -2.06 -31.17
N ASP A 129 -35.40 -2.47 -29.93
CA ASP A 129 -35.94 -1.90 -28.70
C ASP A 129 -34.91 -1.98 -27.58
N ASN A 130 -34.26 -0.87 -27.29
CA ASN A 130 -33.18 -0.79 -26.28
C ASN A 130 -33.68 -1.03 -24.83
N GLU A 131 -34.96 -1.19 -24.60
CA GLU A 131 -35.52 -1.48 -23.26
C GLU A 131 -35.66 -2.99 -23.02
N SER A 132 -35.96 -3.78 -24.07
CA SER A 132 -36.12 -5.24 -23.98
C SER A 132 -34.79 -5.99 -24.15
N TYR A 133 -34.78 -7.25 -23.71
CA TYR A 133 -33.65 -8.16 -23.91
C TYR A 133 -33.76 -8.89 -25.24
N TYR A 134 -32.61 -9.22 -25.82
CA TYR A 134 -32.55 -10.01 -27.04
C TYR A 134 -32.96 -11.48 -26.76
N VAL A 135 -34.05 -11.93 -27.30
CA VAL A 135 -34.67 -13.26 -27.05
C VAL A 135 -34.72 -14.18 -28.27
N SER A 136 -34.01 -13.86 -29.34
CA SER A 136 -33.96 -14.70 -30.55
C SER A 136 -33.21 -16.03 -30.29
N THR A 137 -33.60 -17.08 -30.97
CA THR A 137 -32.94 -18.41 -30.92
C THR A 137 -31.55 -18.44 -31.57
N SER A 138 -31.11 -17.33 -32.14
CA SER A 138 -29.74 -17.18 -32.63
C SER A 138 -29.22 -15.75 -32.44
N PHE A 139 -27.91 -15.67 -32.28
CA PHE A 139 -27.19 -14.41 -32.08
C PHE A 139 -25.92 -14.40 -32.97
N VAL A 140 -25.68 -13.32 -33.71
CA VAL A 140 -24.53 -13.21 -34.60
C VAL A 140 -23.63 -12.04 -34.14
N LYS A 141 -22.32 -12.31 -34.02
CA LYS A 141 -21.34 -11.30 -33.65
C LYS A 141 -20.04 -11.44 -34.43
N THR A 142 -19.41 -10.31 -34.75
CA THR A 142 -18.05 -10.30 -35.31
C THR A 142 -17.07 -10.24 -34.14
N ILE A 143 -16.11 -11.15 -34.09
CA ILE A 143 -15.17 -11.33 -33.00
C ILE A 143 -13.98 -10.39 -33.16
N LYS A 144 -13.73 -9.59 -32.15
CA LYS A 144 -12.58 -8.65 -32.05
C LYS A 144 -11.81 -8.78 -30.76
N SER A 145 -12.29 -9.61 -29.83
CA SER A 145 -11.69 -9.93 -28.53
C SER A 145 -12.25 -11.26 -28.06
N ASP A 146 -11.68 -11.80 -26.98
CA ASP A 146 -12.27 -12.95 -26.30
C ASP A 146 -13.74 -12.65 -25.95
N LEU A 147 -14.61 -13.66 -26.12
CA LEU A 147 -16.03 -13.52 -25.88
C LEU A 147 -16.58 -14.77 -25.18
N THR A 148 -17.15 -14.56 -24.01
CA THR A 148 -18.01 -15.56 -23.38
C THR A 148 -19.45 -15.06 -23.41
N LEU A 149 -20.31 -15.80 -24.11
CA LEU A 149 -21.74 -15.50 -24.20
C LEU A 149 -22.50 -16.51 -23.34
N VAL A 150 -23.47 -16.01 -22.59
CA VAL A 150 -24.36 -16.83 -21.76
C VAL A 150 -25.76 -16.76 -22.30
N VAL A 151 -26.39 -17.89 -22.43
CA VAL A 151 -27.82 -17.98 -22.78
C VAL A 151 -28.61 -18.53 -21.62
N VAL A 152 -29.69 -17.86 -21.29
CA VAL A 152 -30.63 -18.25 -20.24
C VAL A 152 -31.97 -18.59 -20.87
N SER A 153 -32.42 -19.82 -20.67
CA SER A 153 -33.70 -20.35 -21.16
C SER A 153 -34.49 -20.88 -19.97
N ILE A 154 -35.81 -20.72 -19.99
CA ILE A 154 -36.67 -21.09 -18.88
C ILE A 154 -37.97 -21.71 -19.42
N LYS A 155 -38.52 -22.65 -18.64
CA LYS A 155 -39.88 -23.19 -18.78
C LYS A 155 -40.79 -22.57 -17.74
N GLU A 156 -42.10 -22.49 -18.02
CA GLU A 156 -43.05 -21.85 -17.12
C GLU A 156 -43.10 -22.49 -15.72
N THR A 157 -42.80 -23.79 -15.61
CA THR A 157 -42.74 -24.52 -14.33
C THR A 157 -41.45 -24.28 -13.52
N GLU A 158 -40.42 -23.74 -14.15
CA GLU A 158 -39.12 -23.49 -13.51
C GLU A 158 -39.10 -22.13 -12.81
N LYS A 159 -38.10 -21.96 -11.93
CA LYS A 159 -37.82 -20.71 -11.20
C LYS A 159 -36.44 -20.25 -11.51
N ILE A 160 -36.26 -18.93 -11.51
CA ILE A 160 -34.97 -18.29 -11.78
C ILE A 160 -34.41 -17.62 -10.54
N VAL A 161 -33.11 -17.82 -10.28
CA VAL A 161 -32.37 -17.18 -9.21
C VAL A 161 -31.31 -16.29 -9.82
N TYR A 162 -31.44 -14.99 -9.61
CA TYR A 162 -30.48 -13.98 -10.05
C TYR A 162 -29.45 -13.70 -8.94
N PHE A 163 -28.19 -13.80 -9.27
CA PHE A 163 -27.08 -13.48 -8.38
C PHE A 163 -26.51 -12.11 -8.72
N TYR A 164 -26.54 -11.20 -7.78
CA TYR A 164 -25.98 -9.86 -7.93
C TYR A 164 -24.74 -9.68 -7.07
N ASN A 165 -23.87 -8.72 -7.43
CA ASN A 165 -22.67 -8.42 -6.66
C ASN A 165 -22.91 -7.51 -5.45
N SER A 166 -24.12 -6.92 -5.32
CA SER A 166 -24.49 -5.98 -4.27
C SER A 166 -25.99 -6.01 -4.01
N SER A 167 -26.38 -5.65 -2.80
CA SER A 167 -27.78 -5.39 -2.42
C SER A 167 -28.31 -4.06 -2.93
N VAL A 168 -27.43 -3.11 -3.29
CA VAL A 168 -27.80 -1.75 -3.72
C VAL A 168 -28.22 -1.77 -5.18
N LYS A 169 -29.51 -1.59 -5.45
CA LYS A 169 -30.12 -1.73 -6.80
C LYS A 169 -29.48 -0.83 -7.87
N GLU A 170 -29.07 0.40 -7.50
CA GLU A 170 -28.53 1.41 -8.41
C GLU A 170 -27.10 1.08 -8.91
N HIS A 171 -26.38 0.26 -8.16
CA HIS A 171 -24.96 -0.04 -8.44
C HIS A 171 -24.68 -1.54 -8.52
N ARG A 172 -25.72 -2.36 -8.63
CA ARG A 172 -25.57 -3.81 -8.70
C ARG A 172 -25.36 -4.29 -10.15
N SER A 173 -24.50 -5.27 -10.29
CA SER A 173 -24.34 -6.01 -11.53
C SER A 173 -24.70 -7.47 -11.31
N MET A 174 -25.33 -8.08 -12.30
CA MET A 174 -25.59 -9.52 -12.26
C MET A 174 -24.27 -10.26 -12.42
N ILE A 175 -23.99 -11.21 -11.52
CA ILE A 175 -22.77 -12.02 -11.50
C ILE A 175 -23.04 -13.50 -11.76
N GLY A 176 -24.30 -13.90 -11.78
CA GLY A 176 -24.72 -15.25 -12.06
C GLY A 176 -26.22 -15.38 -12.20
N VAL A 177 -26.64 -16.49 -12.70
CA VAL A 177 -28.04 -16.90 -12.80
C VAL A 177 -28.13 -18.41 -12.75
N ASP A 178 -29.14 -18.95 -12.12
CA ASP A 178 -29.50 -20.37 -12.16
C ASP A 178 -30.98 -20.51 -12.43
N VAL A 179 -31.35 -21.59 -13.14
CA VAL A 179 -32.73 -21.95 -13.45
C VAL A 179 -32.96 -23.35 -12.92
N VAL A 180 -33.98 -23.47 -12.07
CA VAL A 180 -34.29 -24.72 -11.34
C VAL A 180 -35.77 -25.05 -11.37
N ASP A 181 -36.09 -26.32 -11.33
CA ASP A 181 -37.46 -26.78 -11.15
C ASP A 181 -38.00 -26.28 -9.80
N PHE A 182 -39.32 -26.05 -9.73
CA PHE A 182 -40.03 -25.68 -8.51
C PHE A 182 -39.68 -26.64 -7.36
N GLY A 183 -39.25 -26.09 -6.23
CA GLY A 183 -38.93 -26.86 -5.03
C GLY A 183 -37.52 -27.54 -5.07
N LYS A 184 -36.72 -27.28 -6.07
CA LYS A 184 -35.28 -27.72 -6.14
C LYS A 184 -34.33 -26.67 -5.63
N ASP A 185 -33.11 -27.10 -5.34
CA ASP A 185 -32.06 -26.25 -4.85
C ASP A 185 -31.36 -25.51 -6.01
N ALA A 186 -31.03 -24.25 -5.79
CA ALA A 186 -30.21 -23.45 -6.72
C ALA A 186 -28.72 -23.53 -6.38
N THR A 187 -27.89 -23.43 -7.43
CA THR A 187 -26.43 -23.49 -7.29
C THR A 187 -25.78 -22.33 -8.02
N PHE A 188 -24.84 -21.65 -7.36
CA PHE A 188 -24.02 -20.65 -8.04
C PHE A 188 -22.91 -21.34 -8.86
N LYS A 189 -23.05 -21.35 -10.17
CA LYS A 189 -22.18 -22.08 -11.12
C LYS A 189 -20.98 -21.24 -11.63
N PHE A 190 -20.86 -19.99 -11.20
CA PHE A 190 -19.85 -19.05 -11.68
C PHE A 190 -18.76 -18.83 -10.63
N ASN A 191 -17.79 -17.92 -10.93
CA ASN A 191 -16.73 -17.63 -9.99
C ASN A 191 -17.27 -16.95 -8.74
N THR A 192 -16.95 -17.49 -7.57
CA THR A 192 -17.31 -16.90 -6.28
C THR A 192 -16.93 -15.42 -6.23
N PRO A 193 -17.88 -14.54 -5.92
CA PRO A 193 -17.61 -13.10 -5.93
C PRO A 193 -16.56 -12.75 -4.89
N LYS A 194 -15.56 -11.96 -5.32
CA LYS A 194 -14.46 -11.50 -4.47
C LYS A 194 -14.62 -10.02 -4.21
N ASN A 195 -14.50 -9.64 -2.95
CA ASN A 195 -14.44 -8.25 -2.54
C ASN A 195 -13.18 -8.04 -1.70
N ARG A 196 -12.30 -7.14 -2.14
CA ARG A 196 -10.98 -6.95 -1.54
C ARG A 196 -11.09 -6.45 -0.10
N GLY A 197 -10.42 -7.13 0.82
CA GLY A 197 -10.50 -6.86 2.26
C GLY A 197 -11.61 -7.62 2.98
N PHE A 198 -12.36 -8.47 2.26
CA PHE A 198 -13.47 -9.24 2.81
C PHE A 198 -13.37 -10.72 2.42
N ASP A 199 -13.89 -11.58 3.29
CA ASP A 199 -14.19 -12.98 2.97
C ASP A 199 -15.68 -13.11 2.64
N PHE A 200 -15.99 -13.85 1.59
CA PHE A 200 -17.35 -14.28 1.28
C PHE A 200 -17.79 -15.30 2.33
N ILE A 201 -18.94 -15.07 2.96
CA ILE A 201 -19.48 -15.92 4.03
C ILE A 201 -20.77 -16.63 3.66
N GLY A 202 -21.34 -16.34 2.50
CA GLY A 202 -22.57 -16.93 2.02
C GLY A 202 -23.41 -15.97 1.20
N TRP A 203 -24.60 -16.38 0.90
CA TRP A 203 -25.61 -15.62 0.16
C TRP A 203 -26.64 -15.00 1.11
N SER A 204 -27.37 -13.97 0.66
CA SER A 204 -28.38 -13.25 1.45
C SER A 204 -29.59 -14.10 1.80
N GLU A 205 -29.89 -15.10 0.97
CA GLU A 205 -31.03 -16.00 1.11
C GLU A 205 -30.57 -17.47 1.00
N ASP A 206 -31.36 -18.37 1.50
CA ASP A 206 -31.18 -19.81 1.36
C ASP A 206 -31.42 -20.25 -0.09
N LEU A 207 -30.50 -21.05 -0.62
CA LEU A 207 -30.57 -21.60 -1.98
C LEU A 207 -31.31 -22.94 -2.05
N THR A 208 -31.83 -23.44 -0.93
CA THR A 208 -32.56 -24.69 -0.89
C THR A 208 -34.06 -24.46 -1.15
N THR A 209 -34.69 -25.41 -1.84
CA THR A 209 -36.15 -25.45 -2.03
C THR A 209 -36.71 -24.16 -2.65
N ILE A 210 -36.23 -23.79 -3.84
CA ILE A 210 -36.67 -22.58 -4.53
C ILE A 210 -38.12 -22.70 -5.01
N THR A 211 -38.98 -21.84 -4.48
CA THR A 211 -40.44 -21.83 -4.79
C THR A 211 -40.88 -20.61 -5.58
N SER A 212 -40.03 -19.61 -5.70
CA SER A 212 -40.31 -18.36 -6.42
C SER A 212 -39.02 -17.84 -7.08
N ASN A 213 -39.17 -16.91 -8.05
CA ASN A 213 -38.01 -16.18 -8.58
C ASN A 213 -37.38 -15.33 -7.48
N MET A 214 -36.05 -15.34 -7.40
CA MET A 214 -35.32 -14.70 -6.31
C MET A 214 -34.17 -13.83 -6.86
N GLU A 215 -33.89 -12.76 -6.11
CA GLU A 215 -32.70 -11.92 -6.30
C GLU A 215 -31.84 -12.02 -5.05
N ILE A 216 -30.63 -12.47 -5.19
CA ILE A 216 -29.72 -12.70 -4.06
C ILE A 216 -28.39 -12.00 -4.25
N TYR A 217 -27.70 -11.70 -3.17
CA TYR A 217 -26.42 -11.01 -3.15
C TYR A 217 -25.47 -11.65 -2.13
N PRO A 218 -24.15 -11.50 -2.32
CA PRO A 218 -23.17 -12.11 -1.43
C PRO A 218 -23.11 -11.37 -0.11
N LEU A 219 -22.93 -12.13 0.95
CA LEU A 219 -22.61 -11.62 2.28
C LEU A 219 -21.11 -11.69 2.51
N TYR A 220 -20.56 -10.61 3.09
CA TYR A 220 -19.15 -10.46 3.31
C TYR A 220 -18.82 -10.12 4.76
N LYS A 221 -17.68 -10.59 5.23
CA LYS A 221 -17.13 -10.25 6.54
C LYS A 221 -15.68 -9.79 6.40
N SER A 222 -15.34 -8.65 6.97
CA SER A 222 -13.95 -8.20 7.08
C SER A 222 -13.33 -8.67 8.39
N SER A 223 -12.03 -8.95 8.37
CA SER A 223 -11.21 -9.27 9.52
C SER A 223 -9.82 -8.63 9.39
N VAL A 224 -9.04 -8.64 10.47
CA VAL A 224 -7.64 -8.19 10.44
C VAL A 224 -6.84 -9.00 9.43
N TRP A 225 -7.10 -10.31 9.36
CA TRP A 225 -6.41 -11.20 8.44
C TRP A 225 -6.77 -10.94 6.97
N THR A 226 -8.05 -10.76 6.64
CA THR A 226 -8.48 -10.49 5.26
C THR A 226 -7.90 -9.17 4.74
N VAL A 227 -7.91 -8.13 5.58
CA VAL A 227 -7.30 -6.85 5.24
C VAL A 227 -5.79 -6.99 5.05
N PHE A 228 -5.09 -7.69 5.95
CA PHE A 228 -3.65 -7.90 5.78
C PHE A 228 -3.36 -8.70 4.51
N ARG A 229 -4.02 -9.83 4.29
CA ARG A 229 -3.84 -10.71 3.12
C ARG A 229 -4.00 -9.96 1.80
N ASP A 230 -5.02 -9.12 1.70
CA ASP A 230 -5.40 -8.47 0.43
C ASP A 230 -4.66 -7.15 0.17
N TYR A 231 -4.11 -6.53 1.24
CA TYR A 231 -3.43 -5.23 1.16
C TYR A 231 -1.97 -5.25 1.63
N TYR A 232 -1.36 -6.43 1.89
CA TYR A 232 0.02 -6.51 2.40
C TYR A 232 1.05 -5.72 1.56
N PRO A 233 0.97 -5.65 0.21
CA PRO A 233 1.94 -4.87 -0.54
C PRO A 233 1.86 -3.38 -0.23
N MET A 234 0.65 -2.85 0.03
CA MET A 234 0.45 -1.46 0.40
C MET A 234 1.04 -1.18 1.80
N PHE A 235 0.83 -2.09 2.77
CA PHE A 235 1.40 -1.95 4.10
C PHE A 235 2.93 -1.96 4.09
N PHE A 236 3.56 -2.87 3.32
CA PHE A 236 5.02 -2.90 3.20
C PHE A 236 5.57 -1.66 2.48
N ARG A 237 4.88 -1.17 1.46
CA ARG A 237 5.24 0.10 0.82
C ARG A 237 5.13 1.26 1.80
N GLY A 238 4.04 1.35 2.55
CA GLY A 238 3.85 2.37 3.58
C GLY A 238 4.92 2.31 4.67
N LEU A 239 5.30 1.11 5.10
CA LEU A 239 6.40 0.92 6.04
C LEU A 239 7.74 1.42 5.48
N ALA A 240 8.03 1.14 4.22
CA ALA A 240 9.26 1.62 3.58
C ALA A 240 9.30 3.15 3.52
N VAL A 241 8.18 3.81 3.19
CA VAL A 241 8.08 5.29 3.21
C VAL A 241 8.24 5.82 4.63
N THR A 242 7.58 5.23 5.62
CA THR A 242 7.72 5.59 7.05
C THR A 242 9.19 5.54 7.49
N LEU A 243 9.89 4.46 7.19
CA LEU A 243 11.30 4.29 7.55
C LEU A 243 12.21 5.28 6.80
N LEU A 244 11.95 5.51 5.52
CA LEU A 244 12.71 6.46 4.71
C LEU A 244 12.59 7.89 5.26
N LEU A 245 11.37 8.35 5.52
CA LEU A 245 11.10 9.67 6.11
C LEU A 245 11.80 9.81 7.48
N SER A 246 11.71 8.78 8.33
CA SER A 246 12.31 8.79 9.66
C SER A 246 13.83 8.89 9.60
N VAL A 247 14.48 8.09 8.74
CA VAL A 247 15.94 8.07 8.61
C VAL A 247 16.46 9.40 8.06
N ILE A 248 15.83 9.95 7.01
CA ILE A 248 16.22 11.24 6.44
C ILE A 248 16.08 12.34 7.51
N SER A 249 14.94 12.37 8.21
CA SER A 249 14.68 13.39 9.22
C SER A 249 15.68 13.33 10.38
N VAL A 250 15.95 12.14 10.93
CA VAL A 250 16.94 11.96 12.01
C VAL A 250 18.32 12.38 11.55
N PHE A 251 18.75 11.94 10.36
CA PHE A 251 20.07 12.28 9.86
C PHE A 251 20.28 13.81 9.75
N CYS A 252 19.31 14.50 9.17
CA CYS A 252 19.34 15.97 9.08
C CYS A 252 19.24 16.62 10.48
N ALA A 253 18.40 16.10 11.35
CA ALA A 253 18.18 16.60 12.69
C ALA A 253 19.43 16.48 13.57
N LEU A 254 20.20 15.41 13.45
CA LEU A 254 21.49 15.26 14.16
C LEU A 254 22.47 16.37 13.80
N PHE A 255 22.53 16.74 12.52
CA PHE A 255 23.39 17.84 12.07
C PHE A 255 22.96 19.18 12.68
N LEU A 256 21.66 19.50 12.64
CA LEU A 256 21.12 20.71 13.29
C LEU A 256 21.32 20.67 14.81
N GLY A 257 21.08 19.51 15.43
CA GLY A 257 21.27 19.30 16.86
C GLY A 257 22.71 19.56 17.34
N ILE A 258 23.69 19.11 16.56
CA ILE A 258 25.10 19.40 16.85
C ILE A 258 25.37 20.92 16.79
N ILE A 259 24.89 21.62 15.76
CA ILE A 259 25.05 23.07 15.63
C ILE A 259 24.44 23.80 16.82
N LEU A 260 23.19 23.49 17.17
CA LEU A 260 22.49 24.10 18.30
C LEU A 260 23.18 23.78 19.65
N CYS A 261 23.66 22.57 19.84
CA CYS A 261 24.43 22.17 21.01
C CYS A 261 25.72 23.00 21.13
N LEU A 262 26.49 23.13 20.05
CA LEU A 262 27.72 23.94 20.03
C LEU A 262 27.42 25.43 20.32
N MET A 263 26.34 25.98 19.77
CA MET A 263 25.88 27.35 20.09
C MET A 263 25.59 27.50 21.57
N ARG A 264 24.92 26.53 22.21
CA ARG A 264 24.60 26.54 23.64
C ARG A 264 25.83 26.37 24.54
N LEU A 265 26.88 25.71 24.07
CA LEU A 265 28.16 25.57 24.76
C LEU A 265 29.12 26.76 24.51
N SER A 266 28.80 27.63 23.58
CA SER A 266 29.58 28.82 23.26
C SER A 266 29.72 29.78 24.41
N LYS A 267 30.79 30.60 24.41
CA LYS A 267 30.93 31.74 25.37
C LYS A 267 30.03 32.94 25.01
N SER A 268 29.58 33.03 23.74
CA SER A 268 28.73 34.12 23.27
C SER A 268 27.32 34.02 23.87
N TYR A 269 26.89 35.07 24.56
CA TYR A 269 25.54 35.17 25.14
C TYR A 269 24.47 35.10 24.03
N ILE A 270 24.70 35.76 22.89
CA ILE A 270 23.76 35.84 21.79
C ILE A 270 23.52 34.42 21.20
N LEU A 271 24.59 33.67 20.96
CA LEU A 271 24.45 32.30 20.42
C LEU A 271 23.74 31.38 21.39
N LYS A 272 24.07 31.47 22.70
CA LYS A 272 23.34 30.70 23.72
C LYS A 272 21.85 31.04 23.76
N PHE A 273 21.52 32.33 23.75
CA PHE A 273 20.14 32.80 23.81
C PHE A 273 19.34 32.34 22.59
N VAL A 274 19.87 32.51 21.36
CA VAL A 274 19.20 32.11 20.14
C VAL A 274 18.94 30.59 20.11
N ALA A 275 19.97 29.78 20.43
CA ALA A 275 19.81 28.34 20.44
C ALA A 275 18.87 27.87 21.57
N ALA A 276 18.91 28.48 22.73
CA ALA A 276 17.99 28.16 23.84
C ALA A 276 16.55 28.51 23.45
N ALA A 277 16.33 29.72 22.92
CA ALA A 277 14.99 30.15 22.49
C ALA A 277 14.42 29.24 21.41
N TYR A 278 15.24 28.85 20.42
CA TYR A 278 14.82 27.88 19.41
C TYR A 278 14.34 26.57 20.04
N VAL A 279 15.17 25.98 20.91
CA VAL A 279 14.88 24.68 21.53
C VAL A 279 13.61 24.77 22.39
N GLU A 280 13.47 25.82 23.19
CA GLU A 280 12.28 26.04 24.08
C GLU A 280 11.00 26.20 23.25
N VAL A 281 11.02 27.03 22.20
CA VAL A 281 9.85 27.26 21.32
C VAL A 281 9.45 26.00 20.60
N ILE A 282 10.40 25.34 19.95
CA ILE A 282 10.12 24.15 19.11
C ILE A 282 9.61 23.00 19.99
N ARG A 283 10.18 22.77 21.16
CA ARG A 283 9.72 21.72 22.09
C ARG A 283 8.43 22.09 22.84
N GLY A 284 8.12 23.36 22.92
CA GLY A 284 6.87 23.85 23.54
C GLY A 284 5.65 23.80 22.63
N VAL A 285 5.83 23.60 21.32
CA VAL A 285 4.74 23.58 20.32
C VAL A 285 4.50 22.14 19.84
N PRO A 286 3.24 21.66 19.78
CA PRO A 286 2.95 20.31 19.26
C PRO A 286 3.45 20.11 17.82
N LEU A 287 4.09 18.97 17.56
CA LEU A 287 4.63 18.65 16.24
C LEU A 287 3.56 18.71 15.13
N LEU A 288 2.35 18.24 15.40
CA LEU A 288 1.24 18.31 14.45
C LEU A 288 0.96 19.75 14.01
N LEU A 289 0.98 20.71 14.95
CA LEU A 289 0.77 22.13 14.64
C LEU A 289 1.93 22.67 13.79
N GLN A 290 3.17 22.33 14.14
CA GLN A 290 4.36 22.70 13.34
C GLN A 290 4.22 22.19 11.89
N LEU A 291 3.84 20.92 11.72
CA LEU A 291 3.64 20.29 10.41
C LEU A 291 2.58 21.04 9.58
N LEU A 292 1.42 21.32 10.17
CA LEU A 292 0.33 22.02 9.48
C LEU A 292 0.72 23.46 9.10
N VAL A 293 1.40 24.19 9.99
CA VAL A 293 1.88 25.55 9.70
C VAL A 293 2.88 25.55 8.54
N ILE A 294 3.87 24.63 8.58
CA ILE A 294 4.86 24.49 7.49
C ILE A 294 4.16 24.15 6.16
N TYR A 295 3.21 23.23 6.18
CA TYR A 295 2.45 22.86 4.99
C TYR A 295 1.64 24.02 4.42
N ILE A 296 0.96 24.82 5.28
CA ILE A 296 0.20 26.00 4.85
C ILE A 296 1.12 27.06 4.21
N ILE A 297 2.33 27.24 4.77
CA ILE A 297 3.30 28.19 4.23
C ILE A 297 3.86 27.71 2.87
N LEU A 298 4.17 26.43 2.74
CA LEU A 298 4.78 25.85 1.53
C LEU A 298 3.76 25.44 0.47
N GLY A 299 2.51 25.16 0.84
CA GLY A 299 1.47 24.64 -0.05
C GLY A 299 1.29 25.41 -1.35
N PRO A 300 1.29 26.76 -1.34
CA PRO A 300 1.20 27.55 -2.56
C PRO A 300 2.37 27.37 -3.54
N SER A 301 3.53 26.96 -3.05
CA SER A 301 4.78 26.86 -3.83
C SER A 301 4.79 25.67 -4.80
N LYS A 302 3.91 24.66 -4.60
CA LYS A 302 3.80 23.45 -5.42
C LYS A 302 5.16 22.83 -5.77
N ILE A 303 5.99 22.62 -4.74
CA ILE A 303 7.35 22.11 -4.92
C ILE A 303 7.28 20.64 -5.34
N HIS A 304 7.92 20.29 -6.46
CA HIS A 304 8.08 18.93 -6.93
C HIS A 304 9.53 18.69 -7.36
N ILE A 305 10.22 17.80 -6.63
CA ILE A 305 11.59 17.39 -6.97
C ILE A 305 11.54 15.89 -7.25
N GLY A 306 11.48 15.53 -8.52
CA GLY A 306 11.18 14.15 -8.93
C GLY A 306 9.75 13.74 -8.58
N SER A 307 9.47 12.45 -8.58
CA SER A 307 8.14 11.91 -8.30
C SER A 307 7.82 11.75 -6.81
N PHE A 308 8.82 11.76 -5.94
CA PHE A 308 8.67 11.47 -4.52
C PHE A 308 8.62 12.73 -3.64
N PHE A 309 9.49 13.72 -3.88
CA PHE A 309 9.58 14.91 -3.04
C PHE A 309 8.54 15.96 -3.47
N THR A 310 7.31 15.72 -3.09
CA THR A 310 6.19 16.69 -3.25
C THR A 310 6.19 17.70 -2.10
N THR A 311 5.38 18.75 -2.22
CA THR A 311 5.23 19.77 -1.15
C THR A 311 4.85 19.12 0.19
N GLU A 312 3.98 18.11 0.17
CA GLU A 312 3.50 17.39 1.34
C GLU A 312 4.64 16.62 2.02
N VAL A 313 5.42 15.87 1.23
CA VAL A 313 6.59 15.13 1.73
C VAL A 313 7.65 16.07 2.28
N ILE A 314 7.95 17.16 1.58
CA ILE A 314 8.92 18.17 2.02
C ILE A 314 8.46 18.83 3.31
N SER A 315 7.18 19.19 3.43
CA SER A 315 6.61 19.77 4.65
C SER A 315 6.74 18.82 5.85
N CYS A 316 6.48 17.53 5.62
CA CYS A 316 6.65 16.50 6.64
C CYS A 316 8.12 16.36 7.07
N LEU A 317 9.04 16.26 6.11
CA LEU A 317 10.47 16.17 6.39
C LEU A 317 10.99 17.41 7.14
N LEU A 318 10.57 18.61 6.77
CA LEU A 318 10.97 19.85 7.46
C LEU A 318 10.42 19.91 8.88
N ALA A 319 9.16 19.55 9.09
CA ALA A 319 8.59 19.55 10.44
C ALA A 319 9.33 18.56 11.36
N LEU A 320 9.54 17.33 10.89
CA LEU A 320 10.28 16.32 11.63
C LEU A 320 11.74 16.74 11.87
N PHE A 321 12.41 17.31 10.87
CA PHE A 321 13.79 17.81 10.95
C PHE A 321 13.94 18.94 11.97
N ILE A 322 13.08 19.96 11.92
CA ILE A 322 13.09 21.11 12.82
C ILE A 322 12.83 20.64 14.27
N ASN A 323 11.81 19.82 14.45
CA ASN A 323 11.42 19.30 15.76
C ASN A 323 12.52 18.41 16.36
N SER A 324 12.94 17.37 15.65
CA SER A 324 13.97 16.44 16.13
C SER A 324 15.33 17.10 16.28
N GLY A 325 15.64 18.16 15.52
CA GLY A 325 16.85 18.97 15.72
C GLY A 325 16.93 19.61 17.10
N ALA A 326 15.80 20.08 17.63
CA ALA A 326 15.71 20.61 18.99
C ALA A 326 15.95 19.51 20.05
N TYR A 327 15.31 18.33 19.88
CA TYR A 327 15.53 17.18 20.78
C TYR A 327 16.97 16.66 20.69
N SER A 328 17.54 16.52 19.49
CA SER A 328 18.92 16.11 19.26
C SER A 328 19.92 17.06 19.94
N SER A 329 19.65 18.37 19.95
CA SER A 329 20.48 19.35 20.67
C SER A 329 20.55 19.06 22.17
N GLU A 330 19.42 18.73 22.80
CA GLU A 330 19.39 18.35 24.21
C GLU A 330 20.06 17.01 24.48
N ILE A 331 19.87 16.04 23.59
CA ILE A 331 20.53 14.72 23.67
C ILE A 331 22.06 14.90 23.66
N PHE A 332 22.60 15.68 22.74
CA PHE A 332 24.06 15.96 22.71
C PHE A 332 24.52 16.74 23.93
N ARG A 333 23.75 17.76 24.35
CA ARG A 333 24.10 18.55 25.53
C ARG A 333 24.14 17.67 26.79
N SER A 334 23.15 16.82 27.01
CA SER A 334 23.12 15.92 28.16
C SER A 334 24.24 14.88 28.12
N GLY A 335 24.52 14.30 26.94
CA GLY A 335 25.62 13.36 26.76
C GLY A 335 27.00 13.98 27.05
N ILE A 336 27.21 15.23 26.65
CA ILE A 336 28.46 15.97 26.96
C ILE A 336 28.55 16.30 28.46
N GLN A 337 27.44 16.67 29.08
CA GLN A 337 27.40 16.99 30.49
C GLN A 337 27.54 15.75 31.41
N ALA A 338 27.22 14.57 30.90
CA ALA A 338 27.42 13.30 31.58
C ALA A 338 28.88 12.82 31.63
N VAL A 339 29.79 13.47 30.91
CA VAL A 339 31.22 13.14 30.98
C VAL A 339 31.79 13.60 32.32
N ASP A 340 32.50 12.68 32.98
CA ASP A 340 33.11 12.96 34.30
C ASP A 340 34.04 14.20 34.28
N LYS A 341 33.87 15.07 35.27
CA LYS A 341 34.65 16.30 35.37
C LYS A 341 36.17 16.03 35.51
N GLY A 342 36.53 14.93 36.15
CA GLY A 342 37.92 14.48 36.25
C GLY A 342 38.61 14.26 34.92
N GLN A 343 37.85 13.93 33.83
CA GLN A 343 38.37 13.86 32.48
C GLN A 343 38.85 15.24 31.98
N MET A 344 38.11 16.30 32.36
CA MET A 344 38.54 17.67 32.03
C MET A 344 39.76 18.10 32.82
N GLU A 345 39.81 17.77 34.11
CA GLU A 345 40.90 18.10 35.01
C GLU A 345 42.18 17.34 34.60
N ALA A 346 42.11 16.05 34.35
CA ALA A 346 43.23 15.24 33.87
C ALA A 346 43.80 15.76 32.53
N GLY A 347 42.89 16.13 31.61
CA GLY A 347 43.35 16.68 30.32
C GLY A 347 44.08 18.02 30.49
N ARG A 348 43.66 18.87 31.43
CA ARG A 348 44.37 20.13 31.78
C ARG A 348 45.70 19.86 32.47
N ALA A 349 45.75 18.91 33.39
CA ALA A 349 46.98 18.50 34.08
C ALA A 349 48.04 17.99 33.09
N LEU A 350 47.62 17.38 31.96
CA LEU A 350 48.50 17.00 30.86
C LEU A 350 48.86 18.15 29.91
N GLY A 351 48.56 19.41 30.26
CA GLY A 351 48.93 20.59 29.49
C GLY A 351 48.04 20.89 28.27
N LEU A 352 46.89 20.22 28.14
CA LEU A 352 45.95 20.50 27.04
C LEU A 352 45.16 21.79 27.34
N SER A 353 44.98 22.65 26.33
CA SER A 353 44.10 23.80 26.45
C SER A 353 42.63 23.35 26.60
N ASN A 354 41.77 24.23 27.18
CA ASN A 354 40.35 23.92 27.35
C ASN A 354 39.65 23.46 26.05
N TRP A 355 40.02 24.03 24.94
CA TRP A 355 39.52 23.66 23.60
C TRP A 355 39.99 22.28 23.16
N GLN A 356 41.27 21.98 23.39
CA GLN A 356 41.83 20.67 23.09
C GLN A 356 41.19 19.56 23.93
N VAL A 357 41.01 19.81 25.24
CA VAL A 357 40.29 18.88 26.15
C VAL A 357 38.88 18.65 25.65
N MET A 358 38.14 19.73 25.31
CA MET A 358 36.78 19.62 24.82
C MET A 358 36.71 18.74 23.57
N ILE A 359 37.51 19.01 22.54
CA ILE A 359 37.44 18.27 21.26
C ILE A 359 38.01 16.85 21.36
N LYS A 360 39.14 16.69 22.09
CA LYS A 360 39.87 15.41 22.06
C LYS A 360 39.41 14.43 23.14
N VAL A 361 38.79 14.92 24.23
CA VAL A 361 38.40 14.10 25.39
C VAL A 361 36.88 14.10 25.60
N VAL A 362 36.30 15.29 25.78
CA VAL A 362 34.89 15.40 26.22
C VAL A 362 33.90 15.09 25.09
N ILE A 363 34.04 15.71 23.93
CA ILE A 363 33.08 15.53 22.81
C ILE A 363 33.03 14.08 22.35
N PRO A 364 34.14 13.34 22.15
CA PRO A 364 34.04 11.93 21.75
C PRO A 364 33.33 11.03 22.75
N GLN A 365 33.55 11.27 24.06
CA GLN A 365 32.84 10.56 25.12
C GLN A 365 31.36 10.99 25.18
N GLY A 366 31.08 12.28 25.09
CA GLY A 366 29.72 12.81 25.07
C GLY A 366 28.88 12.30 23.90
N ILE A 367 29.47 12.17 22.71
CA ILE A 367 28.79 11.54 21.56
C ILE A 367 28.48 10.07 21.86
N LYS A 368 29.45 9.33 22.43
CA LYS A 368 29.25 7.92 22.80
C LYS A 368 28.07 7.79 23.80
N ASN A 369 28.02 8.65 24.82
CA ASN A 369 26.95 8.67 25.82
C ASN A 369 25.58 9.05 25.22
N SER A 370 25.58 9.80 24.10
CA SER A 370 24.36 10.20 23.40
C SER A 370 23.76 9.11 22.49
N LEU A 371 24.53 8.09 22.08
CA LEU A 371 24.11 7.10 21.07
C LEU A 371 22.81 6.37 21.42
N PRO A 372 22.58 5.90 22.67
CA PRO A 372 21.32 5.25 23.03
C PRO A 372 20.11 6.18 22.88
N SER A 373 20.27 7.42 23.31
CA SER A 373 19.21 8.44 23.21
C SER A 373 18.90 8.83 21.77
N ILE A 374 19.91 8.88 20.89
CA ILE A 374 19.73 9.08 19.44
C ILE A 374 18.93 7.90 18.82
N GLY A 375 19.24 6.67 19.25
CA GLY A 375 18.48 5.51 18.84
C GLY A 375 16.99 5.59 19.25
N ASN A 376 16.73 6.02 20.48
CA ASN A 376 15.36 6.22 21.00
C ASN A 376 14.64 7.36 20.26
N GLU A 377 15.35 8.40 19.85
CA GLU A 377 14.81 9.48 19.01
C GLU A 377 14.34 8.94 17.66
N LEU A 378 15.12 8.06 17.01
CA LEU A 378 14.70 7.39 15.76
C LEU A 378 13.39 6.60 15.95
N VAL A 379 13.26 5.86 17.06
CA VAL A 379 12.01 5.14 17.39
C VAL A 379 10.84 6.12 17.56
N SER A 380 11.06 7.29 18.15
CA SER A 380 10.03 8.32 18.29
C SER A 380 9.60 8.87 16.94
N ILE A 381 10.55 9.25 16.10
CA ILE A 381 10.26 9.80 14.76
C ILE A 381 9.50 8.79 13.87
N ILE A 382 9.81 7.49 13.95
CA ILE A 382 9.04 6.46 13.23
C ILE A 382 7.56 6.54 13.58
N LYS A 383 7.20 6.77 14.84
CA LYS A 383 5.80 6.94 15.26
C LYS A 383 5.23 8.30 14.83
N GLU A 384 6.04 9.35 14.89
CA GLU A 384 5.65 10.71 14.58
C GLU A 384 5.39 10.94 13.09
N THR A 385 6.00 10.13 12.19
CA THR A 385 5.65 10.16 10.75
C THR A 385 4.18 9.90 10.50
N SER A 386 3.48 9.21 11.41
CA SER A 386 2.03 8.97 11.32
C SER A 386 1.19 10.25 11.27
N LEU A 387 1.73 11.37 11.73
CA LEU A 387 1.07 12.68 11.68
C LEU A 387 0.99 13.23 10.24
N ALA A 388 1.81 12.73 9.34
CA ALA A 388 1.86 13.15 7.92
C ALA A 388 0.52 12.95 7.20
N VAL A 389 -0.27 11.94 7.59
CA VAL A 389 -1.63 11.71 7.05
C VAL A 389 -2.59 12.89 7.26
N SER A 390 -2.29 13.77 8.23
CA SER A 390 -3.08 14.97 8.52
C SER A 390 -2.89 16.06 7.45
N VAL A 391 -1.79 16.01 6.71
CA VAL A 391 -1.53 16.87 5.56
C VAL A 391 -2.16 16.25 4.32
N ASP A 392 -1.69 15.09 3.90
CA ASP A 392 -2.22 14.39 2.74
C ASP A 392 -1.92 12.87 2.81
N ALA A 393 -2.90 12.08 2.38
CA ALA A 393 -2.72 10.62 2.27
C ALA A 393 -1.84 10.19 1.07
N SER A 394 -1.52 11.10 0.15
CA SER A 394 -0.62 10.84 -0.98
C SER A 394 0.84 10.63 -0.56
N ILE A 395 1.23 11.07 0.65
CA ILE A 395 2.56 10.83 1.23
C ILE A 395 2.87 9.33 1.27
N GLY A 396 1.86 8.50 1.47
CA GLY A 396 1.97 7.05 1.32
C GLY A 396 2.68 6.33 2.46
N GLU A 397 2.83 6.98 3.63
CA GLU A 397 3.30 6.32 4.85
C GLU A 397 2.20 5.39 5.45
N LEU A 398 2.48 4.66 6.51
CA LEU A 398 1.57 3.62 7.03
C LEU A 398 0.16 4.13 7.35
N MET A 399 0.01 5.30 7.98
CA MET A 399 -1.31 5.85 8.31
C MET A 399 -2.05 6.36 7.06
N SER A 400 -1.32 6.82 6.05
CA SER A 400 -1.87 7.16 4.73
C SER A 400 -2.45 5.92 4.03
N VAL A 401 -1.76 4.77 4.12
CA VAL A 401 -2.25 3.48 3.60
C VAL A 401 -3.58 3.10 4.26
N ARG A 402 -3.69 3.22 5.60
CA ARG A 402 -4.95 3.01 6.31
C ARG A 402 -6.07 3.89 5.75
N LYS A 403 -5.80 5.20 5.58
CA LYS A 403 -6.79 6.16 5.05
C LYS A 403 -7.26 5.77 3.65
N GLN A 404 -6.33 5.34 2.78
CA GLN A 404 -6.65 4.86 1.43
C GLN A 404 -7.52 3.59 1.46
N ILE A 405 -7.17 2.59 2.27
CA ILE A 405 -7.96 1.36 2.42
C ILE A 405 -9.37 1.69 2.93
N THR A 406 -9.49 2.51 3.98
CA THR A 406 -10.78 2.91 4.53
C THR A 406 -11.63 3.67 3.52
N ALA A 407 -11.05 4.58 2.75
CA ALA A 407 -11.76 5.33 1.72
C ALA A 407 -12.30 4.42 0.59
N ALA A 408 -11.55 3.37 0.23
CA ALA A 408 -11.94 2.43 -0.82
C ALA A 408 -12.93 1.35 -0.36
N THR A 409 -12.95 0.99 0.93
CA THR A 409 -13.67 -0.20 1.41
C THR A 409 -14.66 0.08 2.54
N TYR A 410 -14.60 1.27 3.14
CA TYR A 410 -15.31 1.63 4.38
C TYR A 410 -14.95 0.76 5.60
N ILE A 411 -13.91 -0.08 5.50
CA ILE A 411 -13.39 -0.87 6.62
C ILE A 411 -12.56 0.05 7.52
N ASN A 412 -12.96 0.22 8.78
CA ASN A 412 -12.27 1.13 9.71
C ASN A 412 -11.31 0.40 10.65
N LEU A 413 -11.80 -0.45 11.54
CA LEU A 413 -11.01 -1.01 12.64
C LEU A 413 -9.89 -1.97 12.19
N PRO A 414 -10.10 -2.95 11.31
CA PRO A 414 -9.07 -3.91 10.90
C PRO A 414 -7.78 -3.26 10.36
N PRO A 415 -7.80 -2.23 9.47
CA PRO A 415 -6.58 -1.56 9.01
C PRO A 415 -5.79 -0.90 10.15
N TYR A 416 -6.46 -0.31 11.16
CA TYR A 416 -5.78 0.26 12.34
C TYR A 416 -5.03 -0.80 13.12
N ILE A 417 -5.65 -1.97 13.35
CA ILE A 417 -5.01 -3.08 14.09
C ILE A 417 -3.79 -3.59 13.33
N VAL A 418 -3.89 -3.78 12.00
CA VAL A 418 -2.73 -4.18 11.18
C VAL A 418 -1.57 -3.21 11.34
N ILE A 419 -1.84 -1.91 11.20
CA ILE A 419 -0.81 -0.87 11.33
C ILE A 419 -0.22 -0.81 12.73
N ALA A 420 -1.05 -0.92 13.77
CA ALA A 420 -0.59 -0.95 15.15
C ALA A 420 0.38 -2.13 15.39
N ILE A 421 0.07 -3.31 14.83
CA ILE A 421 0.96 -4.47 14.89
C ILE A 421 2.27 -4.18 14.16
N ILE A 422 2.22 -3.60 12.96
CA ILE A 422 3.43 -3.27 12.18
C ILE A 422 4.31 -2.26 12.94
N TYR A 423 3.74 -1.16 13.45
CA TYR A 423 4.48 -0.19 14.27
C TYR A 423 5.08 -0.85 15.50
N PHE A 424 4.31 -1.66 16.22
CA PHE A 424 4.81 -2.38 17.40
C PHE A 424 5.99 -3.30 17.05
N CYS A 425 5.88 -4.13 16.00
CA CYS A 425 6.95 -5.03 15.59
C CYS A 425 8.23 -4.26 15.24
N VAL A 426 8.12 -3.17 14.50
CA VAL A 426 9.29 -2.37 14.09
C VAL A 426 9.92 -1.65 15.27
N THR A 427 9.12 -0.93 16.06
CA THR A 427 9.63 -0.15 17.20
C THR A 427 10.16 -1.04 18.30
N PHE A 428 9.52 -2.17 18.59
CA PHE A 428 10.00 -3.15 19.57
C PHE A 428 11.34 -3.77 19.13
N SER A 429 11.46 -4.20 17.88
CA SER A 429 12.69 -4.78 17.35
C SER A 429 13.84 -3.77 17.40
N LEU A 430 13.56 -2.53 17.02
CA LEU A 430 14.56 -1.45 17.04
C LEU A 430 14.98 -1.08 18.47
N SER A 431 14.03 -0.98 19.41
CA SER A 431 14.32 -0.70 20.83
C SER A 431 15.16 -1.82 21.45
N LYS A 432 14.91 -3.09 21.12
CA LYS A 432 15.75 -4.21 21.58
C LYS A 432 17.17 -4.12 21.03
N LEU A 433 17.30 -3.74 19.75
CA LEU A 433 18.62 -3.54 19.13
C LEU A 433 19.40 -2.41 19.82
N ILE A 434 18.73 -1.28 20.08
CA ILE A 434 19.33 -0.13 20.76
C ILE A 434 19.79 -0.53 22.16
N GLY A 435 18.96 -1.20 22.94
CA GLY A 435 19.32 -1.68 24.30
C GLY A 435 20.49 -2.69 24.30
N HIS A 436 20.63 -3.49 23.24
CA HIS A 436 21.80 -4.35 23.10
C HIS A 436 23.07 -3.56 22.78
N LEU A 437 22.98 -2.54 21.92
CA LEU A 437 24.10 -1.65 21.63
C LEU A 437 24.53 -0.85 22.86
N GLU A 438 23.57 -0.35 23.65
CA GLU A 438 23.83 0.35 24.92
C GLU A 438 24.66 -0.50 25.87
N LYS A 439 24.23 -1.74 26.14
CA LYS A 439 24.97 -2.67 27.01
C LYS A 439 26.40 -2.90 26.52
N ARG A 440 26.62 -3.03 25.21
CA ARG A 440 27.98 -3.20 24.66
C ARG A 440 28.87 -1.95 24.80
N LEU A 441 28.26 -0.74 24.78
CA LEU A 441 28.99 0.50 24.95
C LEU A 441 29.43 0.71 26.41
N GLN A 442 28.61 0.26 27.39
CA GLN A 442 28.90 0.35 28.82
C GLN A 442 29.98 -0.66 29.26
N THR A 443 30.01 -1.85 28.67
CA THR A 443 30.99 -2.92 29.06
C THR A 443 32.46 -2.58 28.71
N HIS A 444 32.73 -1.54 27.96
CA HIS A 444 34.09 -1.08 27.63
C HIS A 444 34.60 0.05 28.57
N GLU A 445 33.90 0.34 29.65
CA GLU A 445 34.27 1.40 30.62
C GLU A 445 34.83 0.85 31.96
N HIS A 446 34.99 -0.47 32.05
CA HIS A 446 35.62 -1.16 33.20
C HIS A 446 36.95 -1.80 32.85
#